data_3ce16426a665ca2f0c9b22fc957e1291
#
_entry.id   3ce16426a665ca2f0c9b22fc957e1291
#
_cell.length_a   1.000
_cell.length_b   1.000
_cell.length_c   1.000
_cell.angle_alpha   90.00
_cell.angle_beta   90.00
_cell.angle_gamma   90.00
#
_symmetry.space_group_name_H-M   'P 1'
#
loop_
_entity.id
_entity.type
_entity.pdbx_description
1 polymer ?
#
loop_
_entity_poly.entity_id
_entity_poly.type
_entity_poly.pdbx_seq_one_letter_code
_entity_poly.pdbx_strand_id
1 'polypeptide(L)'
;WLKIPKYLPEKEDYCILGAKNSTYQQALHLLIRNRKPYMGFFNNDLVGNTEIEPGKWYNVVWRYNKRNGEQAIFVNGKLDAISFDRPAYLGSDSLYVGFVNFSQSSNFVGVLDNLCIWSRVLSDKEILGLSNQLLDLHISNAITWLDILGIGLILMALVSIA
;
A
#
# COMPACT_ATOMS: atom_id res chain seq x y z
N TRP A 1 3.26 -5.27 2.54
CA TRP A 1 2.24 -6.29 2.80
C TRP A 1 1.16 -5.74 3.71
N LEU A 2 -0.08 -6.09 3.47
CA LEU A 2 -1.21 -5.67 4.29
C LEU A 2 -2.20 -6.82 4.52
N LYS A 3 -2.91 -6.72 5.66
CA LYS A 3 -4.03 -7.58 5.99
C LYS A 3 -5.09 -6.74 6.69
N ILE A 4 -6.29 -6.63 6.10
CA ILE A 4 -7.42 -5.98 6.74
C ILE A 4 -8.13 -6.93 7.72
N PRO A 5 -8.78 -6.44 8.78
CA PRO A 5 -9.37 -7.29 9.81
C PRO A 5 -10.51 -8.14 9.27
N LYS A 6 -10.64 -9.36 9.83
CA LYS A 6 -11.75 -10.27 9.51
C LYS A 6 -13.01 -10.00 10.33
N TYR A 7 -12.83 -9.54 11.55
CA TYR A 7 -13.90 -9.51 12.58
C TYR A 7 -14.30 -8.10 13.05
N LEU A 8 -13.73 -7.05 12.46
CA LEU A 8 -14.15 -5.67 12.73
C LEU A 8 -15.21 -5.24 11.71
N PRO A 9 -16.03 -4.23 12.04
CA PRO A 9 -16.93 -3.63 11.07
C PRO A 9 -16.19 -3.25 9.79
N GLU A 10 -16.76 -3.61 8.66
CA GLU A 10 -16.19 -3.27 7.36
C GLU A 10 -16.17 -1.74 7.21
N LYS A 11 -15.07 -1.23 6.70
CA LYS A 11 -14.90 0.20 6.39
C LYS A 11 -14.85 0.36 4.88
N GLU A 12 -15.32 1.48 4.41
CA GLU A 12 -15.17 1.86 2.99
C GLU A 12 -13.71 2.03 2.62
N ASP A 13 -12.93 2.71 3.47
CA ASP A 13 -11.53 3.05 3.24
C ASP A 13 -10.61 2.56 4.36
N TYR A 14 -9.45 2.02 3.96
CA TYR A 14 -8.30 1.72 4.83
C TYR A 14 -7.07 2.42 4.25
N CYS A 15 -6.66 3.54 4.83
CA CYS A 15 -5.54 4.34 4.34
C CYS A 15 -4.21 3.70 4.74
N ILE A 16 -3.38 3.30 3.77
CA ILE A 16 -2.05 2.76 3.99
C ILE A 16 -1.01 3.89 4.08
N LEU A 17 -1.08 4.84 3.16
CA LEU A 17 -0.19 5.99 3.11
C LEU A 17 -0.96 7.20 2.60
N GLY A 18 -0.90 8.32 3.31
CA GLY A 18 -1.63 9.53 2.95
C GLY A 18 -0.82 10.80 3.16
N ALA A 19 -1.06 11.81 2.31
CA ALA A 19 -0.54 13.16 2.50
C ALA A 19 -1.43 13.97 3.45
N LYS A 20 -0.85 15.01 4.05
CA LYS A 20 -1.60 15.96 4.88
C LYS A 20 -2.49 16.86 4.04
N ASN A 21 -2.04 17.24 2.85
CA ASN A 21 -2.76 18.15 1.96
C ASN A 21 -3.97 17.43 1.33
N SER A 22 -5.07 18.15 1.16
CA SER A 22 -6.32 17.66 0.54
C SER A 22 -6.69 18.43 -0.73
N THR A 23 -5.73 19.12 -1.34
CA THR A 23 -5.99 19.86 -2.58
C THR A 23 -5.81 19.00 -3.83
N TYR A 24 -6.41 19.45 -4.92
CA TYR A 24 -6.36 18.81 -6.24
C TYR A 24 -4.91 18.50 -6.68
N GLN A 25 -4.68 17.27 -7.12
CA GLN A 25 -3.37 16.74 -7.54
C GLN A 25 -2.25 16.77 -6.49
N GLN A 26 -2.55 17.13 -5.23
CA GLN A 26 -1.56 17.22 -4.15
C GLN A 26 -1.83 16.27 -2.99
N ALA A 27 -3.01 15.69 -2.92
CA ALA A 27 -3.42 14.80 -1.85
C ALA A 27 -3.13 13.34 -2.22
N LEU A 28 -1.89 12.88 -2.04
CA LEU A 28 -1.59 11.46 -2.17
C LEU A 28 -2.39 10.65 -1.14
N HIS A 29 -3.09 9.64 -1.61
CA HIS A 29 -3.74 8.66 -0.76
C HIS A 29 -3.71 7.27 -1.41
N LEU A 30 -2.99 6.37 -0.76
CA LEU A 30 -2.92 4.95 -1.11
C LEU A 30 -3.81 4.20 -0.13
N LEU A 31 -4.91 3.67 -0.64
CA LEU A 31 -5.98 3.09 0.16
C LEU A 31 -6.29 1.66 -0.28
N ILE A 32 -6.99 0.95 0.58
CA ILE A 32 -7.96 -0.07 0.15
C ILE A 32 -9.33 0.58 0.27
N ARG A 33 -10.01 0.79 -0.86
CA ARG A 33 -11.35 1.42 -0.95
C ARG A 33 -12.35 0.42 -1.48
N ASN A 34 -13.45 0.23 -0.78
CA ASN A 34 -14.46 -0.77 -1.14
C ASN A 34 -13.81 -2.12 -1.48
N ARG A 35 -12.86 -2.53 -0.63
CA ARG A 35 -12.06 -3.76 -0.75
C ARG A 35 -11.15 -3.83 -1.98
N LYS A 36 -10.90 -2.73 -2.70
CA LYS A 36 -9.99 -2.69 -3.85
C LYS A 36 -8.81 -1.76 -3.58
N PRO A 37 -7.59 -2.10 -4.05
CA PRO A 37 -6.45 -1.19 -3.99
C PRO A 37 -6.78 0.10 -4.75
N TYR A 38 -6.40 1.22 -4.19
CA TYR A 38 -6.70 2.53 -4.73
C TYR A 38 -5.49 3.45 -4.63
N MET A 39 -5.20 4.16 -5.69
CA MET A 39 -4.15 5.17 -5.77
C MET A 39 -4.77 6.49 -6.19
N GLY A 40 -4.76 7.49 -5.31
CA GLY A 40 -5.36 8.77 -5.57
C GLY A 40 -4.42 9.94 -5.33
N PHE A 41 -4.61 10.97 -6.16
CA PHE A 41 -3.98 12.29 -6.03
C PHE A 41 -5.02 13.40 -5.86
N PHE A 42 -6.24 13.03 -5.50
CA PHE A 42 -7.43 13.85 -5.47
C PHE A 42 -7.90 14.29 -6.88
N ASN A 43 -8.93 13.62 -7.37
CA ASN A 43 -9.50 13.76 -8.71
C ASN A 43 -8.55 13.34 -9.86
N ASN A 44 -7.58 12.50 -9.54
CA ASN A 44 -6.67 11.85 -10.48
C ASN A 44 -6.31 10.48 -9.90
N ASP A 45 -7.24 9.54 -10.04
CA ASP A 45 -7.28 8.35 -9.22
C ASP A 45 -7.34 7.09 -10.09
N LEU A 46 -6.67 6.01 -9.64
CA LEU A 46 -6.68 4.68 -10.24
C LEU A 46 -7.24 3.68 -9.23
N VAL A 47 -8.18 2.85 -9.67
CA VAL A 47 -8.76 1.75 -8.89
C VAL A 47 -8.24 0.42 -9.40
N GLY A 48 -7.81 -0.45 -8.49
CA GLY A 48 -7.44 -1.82 -8.81
C GLY A 48 -8.65 -2.72 -9.10
N ASN A 49 -8.38 -3.89 -9.62
CA ASN A 49 -9.39 -4.89 -9.97
C ASN A 49 -9.54 -5.95 -8.88
N THR A 50 -8.46 -6.34 -8.22
CA THR A 50 -8.45 -7.39 -7.19
C THR A 50 -9.23 -6.97 -5.96
N GLU A 51 -10.14 -7.84 -5.52
CA GLU A 51 -10.84 -7.69 -4.26
C GLU A 51 -9.97 -8.22 -3.10
N ILE A 52 -9.67 -7.37 -2.14
CA ILE A 52 -8.90 -7.69 -0.93
C ILE A 52 -9.83 -8.38 0.07
N GLU A 53 -9.62 -9.66 0.31
CA GLU A 53 -10.41 -10.43 1.26
C GLU A 53 -9.93 -10.18 2.70
N PRO A 54 -10.85 -9.88 3.64
CA PRO A 54 -10.50 -9.71 5.05
C PRO A 54 -9.81 -10.96 5.63
N GLY A 55 -8.78 -10.72 6.45
CA GLY A 55 -8.01 -11.78 7.13
C GLY A 55 -6.94 -12.44 6.26
N LYS A 56 -6.82 -12.11 4.98
CA LYS A 56 -5.75 -12.59 4.10
C LYS A 56 -4.65 -11.54 3.94
N TRP A 57 -3.41 -12.01 3.75
CA TRP A 57 -2.28 -11.17 3.40
C TRP A 57 -2.23 -10.90 1.90
N TYR A 58 -1.94 -9.65 1.55
CA TYR A 58 -1.68 -9.21 0.18
C TYR A 58 -0.42 -8.36 0.12
N ASN A 59 0.43 -8.63 -0.87
CA ASN A 59 1.44 -7.68 -1.29
C ASN A 59 0.78 -6.68 -2.24
N VAL A 60 0.83 -5.40 -1.92
CA VAL A 60 0.30 -4.35 -2.79
C VAL A 60 1.38 -3.34 -3.08
N VAL A 61 1.63 -3.07 -4.35
CA VAL A 61 2.59 -2.07 -4.80
C VAL A 61 1.86 -1.03 -5.63
N TRP A 62 2.05 0.23 -5.28
CA TRP A 62 1.61 1.38 -6.05
C TRP A 62 2.85 1.99 -6.73
N ARG A 63 2.84 2.05 -8.06
CA ARG A 63 3.91 2.62 -8.87
C ARG A 63 3.42 3.88 -9.57
N TYR A 64 4.20 4.95 -9.46
CA TYR A 64 3.96 6.21 -10.16
C TYR A 64 5.18 6.63 -10.95
N ASN A 65 4.99 6.99 -12.22
CA ASN A 65 6.04 7.52 -13.07
C ASN A 65 5.62 8.89 -13.62
N LYS A 66 6.21 9.94 -13.06
CA LYS A 66 5.91 11.33 -13.45
C LYS A 66 6.22 11.64 -14.91
N ARG A 67 7.17 10.91 -15.53
CA ARG A 67 7.63 11.23 -16.91
C ARG A 67 6.57 10.95 -17.96
N ASN A 68 5.77 9.94 -17.78
CA ASN A 68 4.73 9.51 -18.72
C ASN A 68 3.33 9.48 -18.10
N GLY A 69 3.16 10.05 -16.89
CA GLY A 69 1.88 10.05 -16.19
C GLY A 69 1.35 8.66 -15.86
N GLU A 70 2.25 7.65 -15.71
CA GLU A 70 1.82 6.30 -15.36
C GLU A 70 1.41 6.24 -13.88
N GLN A 71 0.24 5.69 -13.64
CA GLN A 71 -0.19 5.15 -12.36
C GLN A 71 -0.42 3.65 -12.54
N ALA A 72 0.19 2.82 -11.71
CA ALA A 72 0.02 1.38 -11.76
C ALA A 72 -0.13 0.77 -10.37
N ILE A 73 -0.97 -0.25 -10.27
CA ILE A 73 -1.21 -1.04 -9.06
C ILE A 73 -0.82 -2.48 -9.34
N PHE A 74 -0.07 -3.09 -8.44
CA PHE A 74 0.28 -4.51 -8.49
C PHE A 74 -0.24 -5.19 -7.23
N VAL A 75 -0.77 -6.39 -7.39
CA VAL A 75 -1.20 -7.25 -6.28
C VAL A 75 -0.50 -8.58 -6.39
N ASN A 76 0.17 -8.99 -5.30
CA ASN A 76 0.94 -10.23 -5.22
C ASN A 76 1.93 -10.37 -6.41
N GLY A 77 2.63 -9.27 -6.72
CA GLY A 77 3.64 -9.18 -7.77
C GLY A 77 3.11 -9.12 -9.20
N LYS A 78 1.79 -9.13 -9.42
CA LYS A 78 1.17 -9.08 -10.74
C LYS A 78 0.50 -7.73 -10.97
N LEU A 79 0.57 -7.23 -12.20
CA LEU A 79 -0.13 -6.01 -12.61
C LEU A 79 -1.64 -6.20 -12.45
N ASP A 80 -2.25 -5.32 -11.68
CA ASP A 80 -3.68 -5.33 -11.35
C ASP A 80 -4.46 -4.23 -12.08
N ALA A 81 -3.90 -3.03 -12.13
CA ALA A 81 -4.44 -1.90 -12.89
C ALA A 81 -3.32 -0.97 -13.36
N ILE A 82 -3.52 -0.31 -14.50
CA ILE A 82 -2.58 0.67 -15.04
C ILE A 82 -3.32 1.75 -15.84
N SER A 83 -2.82 2.97 -15.76
CA SER A 83 -3.26 4.10 -16.57
C SER A 83 -2.06 4.97 -16.91
N PHE A 84 -2.11 5.63 -18.08
CA PHE A 84 -1.07 6.51 -18.59
C PHE A 84 -1.61 7.92 -18.82
N ASP A 85 -0.71 8.84 -19.15
CA ASP A 85 -1.04 10.24 -19.47
C ASP A 85 -1.84 10.96 -18.37
N ARG A 86 -1.66 10.52 -17.13
CA ARG A 86 -2.28 11.14 -15.98
C ARG A 86 -1.59 12.46 -15.62
N PRO A 87 -2.35 13.47 -15.17
CA PRO A 87 -1.77 14.70 -14.65
C PRO A 87 -0.73 14.43 -13.56
N ALA A 88 0.32 15.26 -13.54
CA ALA A 88 1.41 15.07 -12.58
C ALA A 88 0.93 15.29 -11.13
N TYR A 89 1.44 14.47 -10.22
CA TYR A 89 1.36 14.74 -8.78
C TYR A 89 2.18 15.98 -8.44
N LEU A 90 1.56 16.94 -7.75
CA LEU A 90 2.12 18.25 -7.41
C LEU A 90 2.32 18.43 -5.89
N GLY A 91 2.05 17.39 -5.10
CA GLY A 91 2.20 17.47 -3.66
C GLY A 91 3.67 17.43 -3.22
N SER A 92 3.94 18.10 -2.09
CA SER A 92 5.25 18.18 -1.45
C SER A 92 5.16 17.97 0.06
N ASP A 93 4.02 17.54 0.57
CA ASP A 93 3.76 17.38 2.00
C ASP A 93 4.41 16.13 2.59
N SER A 94 4.48 16.13 3.92
CA SER A 94 4.78 14.93 4.69
C SER A 94 3.76 13.84 4.43
N LEU A 95 4.23 12.60 4.39
CA LEU A 95 3.41 11.40 4.25
C LEU A 95 3.21 10.74 5.61
N TYR A 96 2.02 10.22 5.84
CA TYR A 96 1.63 9.56 7.08
C TYR A 96 1.23 8.12 6.80
N VAL A 97 1.77 7.20 7.58
CA VAL A 97 1.39 5.78 7.50
C VAL A 97 0.08 5.56 8.27
N GLY A 98 -0.87 4.91 7.64
CA GLY A 98 -2.15 4.57 8.26
C GLY A 98 -3.13 5.73 8.44
N PHE A 99 -2.83 6.89 7.88
CA PHE A 99 -3.60 8.09 8.11
C PHE A 99 -3.74 8.96 6.87
N VAL A 100 -4.91 9.60 6.72
CA VAL A 100 -5.15 10.67 5.75
C VAL A 100 -5.96 11.79 6.42
N ASN A 101 -5.55 13.04 6.20
CA ASN A 101 -6.08 14.17 6.96
C ASN A 101 -7.54 14.54 6.61
N PHE A 102 -8.00 14.25 5.40
CA PHE A 102 -9.34 14.62 4.94
C PHE A 102 -10.46 13.65 5.37
N SER A 103 -10.11 12.52 5.98
CA SER A 103 -11.08 11.54 6.47
C SER A 103 -10.53 10.71 7.62
N GLN A 104 -10.93 11.01 8.84
CA GLN A 104 -10.54 10.20 10.02
C GLN A 104 -11.14 8.80 9.99
N SER A 105 -12.28 8.61 9.33
CA SER A 105 -12.89 7.29 9.16
C SER A 105 -12.05 6.37 8.26
N SER A 106 -11.14 6.91 7.44
CA SER A 106 -10.27 6.18 6.54
C SER A 106 -8.96 5.72 7.17
N ASN A 107 -8.71 6.00 8.45
CA ASN A 107 -7.49 5.53 9.12
C ASN A 107 -7.37 4.01 9.03
N PHE A 108 -6.13 3.53 8.83
CA PHE A 108 -5.87 2.12 8.70
C PHE A 108 -6.18 1.37 10.00
N VAL A 109 -6.87 0.27 9.84
CA VAL A 109 -7.05 -0.74 10.88
C VAL A 109 -6.69 -2.08 10.28
N GLY A 110 -5.70 -2.76 10.86
CA GLY A 110 -5.20 -4.02 10.31
C GLY A 110 -3.73 -4.24 10.63
N VAL A 111 -3.06 -5.00 9.80
CA VAL A 111 -1.63 -5.28 9.93
C VAL A 111 -0.91 -4.84 8.67
N LEU A 112 0.16 -4.07 8.84
CA LEU A 112 1.10 -3.70 7.78
C LEU A 112 2.46 -4.33 8.09
N ASP A 113 3.13 -4.81 7.07
CA ASP A 113 4.46 -5.35 7.18
C ASP A 113 5.30 -4.98 5.96
N ASN A 114 6.61 -4.79 6.14
CA ASN A 114 7.57 -4.47 5.09
C ASN A 114 7.12 -3.28 4.22
N LEU A 115 6.73 -2.16 4.85
CA LEU A 115 6.45 -0.92 4.13
C LEU A 115 7.74 -0.35 3.57
N CYS A 116 7.83 -0.22 2.24
CA CYS A 116 9.00 0.31 1.55
C CYS A 116 8.61 1.42 0.59
N ILE A 117 9.46 2.42 0.45
CA ILE A 117 9.31 3.53 -0.51
C ILE A 117 10.60 3.61 -1.35
N TRP A 118 10.45 3.63 -2.67
CA TRP A 118 11.58 3.80 -3.59
C TRP A 118 11.50 5.17 -4.28
N SER A 119 12.64 5.83 -4.41
CA SER A 119 12.77 7.10 -5.15
C SER A 119 12.88 6.90 -6.66
N ARG A 120 12.70 5.69 -7.17
CA ARG A 120 12.72 5.32 -8.58
C ARG A 120 11.55 4.42 -8.96
N VAL A 121 11.27 4.37 -10.25
CA VAL A 121 10.29 3.43 -10.81
C VAL A 121 10.90 2.02 -10.79
N LEU A 122 10.21 1.07 -10.16
CA LEU A 122 10.57 -0.35 -10.21
C LEU A 122 10.01 -0.99 -11.48
N SER A 123 10.77 -1.88 -12.10
CA SER A 123 10.29 -2.74 -13.18
C SER A 123 9.32 -3.81 -12.64
N ASP A 124 8.47 -4.35 -13.51
CA ASP A 124 7.54 -5.44 -13.15
C ASP A 124 8.28 -6.67 -12.61
N LYS A 125 9.47 -6.96 -13.15
CA LYS A 125 10.32 -8.07 -12.69
C LYS A 125 10.83 -7.85 -11.26
N GLU A 126 11.22 -6.61 -10.92
CA GLU A 126 11.64 -6.28 -9.56
C GLU A 126 10.46 -6.40 -8.59
N ILE A 127 9.29 -5.90 -8.97
CA ILE A 127 8.07 -6.00 -8.15
C ILE A 127 7.70 -7.47 -7.90
N LEU A 128 7.74 -8.31 -8.93
CA LEU A 128 7.50 -9.74 -8.79
C LEU A 128 8.54 -10.41 -7.88
N GLY A 129 9.83 -10.06 -8.04
CA GLY A 129 10.90 -10.58 -7.20
C GLY A 129 10.73 -10.23 -5.73
N LEU A 130 10.41 -8.97 -5.44
CA LEU A 130 10.13 -8.50 -4.06
C LEU A 130 8.91 -9.20 -3.45
N SER A 131 7.85 -9.40 -4.22
CA SER A 131 6.67 -10.13 -3.75
C SER A 131 7.00 -11.56 -3.36
N ASN A 132 7.80 -12.26 -4.15
CA ASN A 132 8.20 -13.65 -3.87
C ASN A 132 9.15 -13.76 -2.68
N GLN A 133 10.18 -12.91 -2.62
CA GLN A 133 11.16 -12.93 -1.51
C GLN A 133 10.51 -12.64 -0.15
N LEU A 134 9.61 -11.67 -0.11
CA LEU A 134 8.90 -11.33 1.12
C LEU A 134 7.91 -12.43 1.52
N LEU A 135 7.30 -13.12 0.56
CA LEU A 135 6.43 -14.26 0.84
C LEU A 135 7.22 -15.40 1.50
N ASP A 136 8.40 -15.73 0.98
CA ASP A 136 9.27 -16.78 1.53
C ASP A 136 9.73 -16.42 2.96
N LEU A 137 10.09 -15.15 3.21
CA LEU A 137 10.44 -14.67 4.55
C LEU A 137 9.25 -14.73 5.53
N HIS A 138 8.05 -14.40 5.08
CA HIS A 138 6.84 -14.51 5.88
C HIS A 138 6.52 -15.95 6.24
N ILE A 139 6.65 -16.87 5.31
CA ILE A 139 6.38 -18.30 5.55
C ILE A 139 7.45 -18.88 6.49
N SER A 140 8.73 -18.60 6.25
CA SER A 140 9.83 -19.13 7.07
C SER A 140 9.82 -18.56 8.49
N ASN A 141 9.58 -17.26 8.66
CA ASN A 141 9.56 -16.62 9.97
C ASN A 141 8.28 -16.93 10.77
N ALA A 142 7.12 -17.09 10.12
CA ALA A 142 5.90 -17.47 10.80
C ALA A 142 6.00 -18.87 11.45
N ILE A 143 6.75 -19.78 10.80
CA ILE A 143 6.95 -21.15 11.32
C ILE A 143 8.03 -21.19 12.42
N THR A 144 9.09 -20.36 12.32
CA THR A 144 10.23 -20.44 13.24
C THR A 144 10.11 -19.61 14.51
N TRP A 145 9.36 -18.53 14.54
CA TRP A 145 9.33 -17.61 15.68
C TRP A 145 8.03 -17.63 16.50
N LEU A 146 6.90 -17.94 15.91
CA LEU A 146 5.63 -18.07 16.65
C LEU A 146 5.58 -19.33 17.51
N ASP A 147 6.29 -20.38 17.12
CA ASP A 147 6.35 -21.64 17.89
C ASP A 147 7.35 -21.61 19.06
N ILE A 148 8.28 -20.65 19.10
CA ILE A 148 9.37 -20.67 20.09
C ILE A 148 9.17 -19.69 21.26
N LEU A 149 8.49 -18.57 21.12
CA LEU A 149 8.52 -17.53 22.15
C LEU A 149 7.21 -16.97 22.67
N GLY A 150 6.05 -17.25 22.08
CA GLY A 150 4.76 -16.78 22.62
C GLY A 150 4.66 -15.26 22.90
N ILE A 151 5.55 -14.45 22.35
CA ILE A 151 5.65 -13.02 22.61
C ILE A 151 5.46 -12.27 21.28
N GLY A 152 4.41 -11.47 21.23
CA GLY A 152 4.15 -10.58 20.10
C GLY A 152 5.26 -9.56 19.92
N LEU A 153 6.03 -9.66 18.85
CA LEU A 153 7.01 -8.67 18.47
C LEU A 153 6.36 -7.63 17.54
N ILE A 154 6.31 -6.40 18.02
CA ILE A 154 6.05 -5.24 17.18
C ILE A 154 7.35 -5.00 16.38
N LEU A 155 7.37 -5.39 15.11
CA LEU A 155 8.49 -5.05 14.24
C LEU A 155 8.32 -3.62 13.73
N MET A 156 9.24 -2.75 14.12
CA MET A 156 9.34 -1.39 13.60
C MET A 156 9.67 -1.45 12.10
N ALA A 157 8.88 -0.74 11.30
CA ALA A 157 9.19 -0.50 9.90
C ALA A 157 10.48 0.32 9.80
N LEU A 158 11.55 -0.27 9.28
CA LEU A 158 12.75 0.46 8.87
C LEU A 158 12.44 1.22 7.58
N VAL A 159 12.20 2.52 7.71
CA VAL A 159 12.15 3.44 6.57
C VAL A 159 13.61 3.75 6.20
N SER A 160 14.11 3.12 5.15
CA SER A 160 15.37 3.55 4.53
C SER A 160 15.05 4.59 3.46
N ILE A 161 15.33 5.86 3.76
CA ILE A 161 15.34 6.94 2.78
C ILE A 161 16.78 7.02 2.26
N ALA A 162 16.98 6.60 1.04
CA ALA A 162 18.18 6.86 0.26
C ALA A 162 17.84 7.71 -0.97
#